data_c5a24191cf21de5272eedccbb544f8e0
#
_entry.id   c5a24191cf21de5272eedccbb544f8e0
#
_cell.length_a   1.000
_cell.length_b   1.000
_cell.length_c   1.000
_cell.angle_alpha   90.00
_cell.angle_beta   90.00
_cell.angle_gamma   90.00
#
_symmetry.space_group_name_H-M   'P 1'
#
loop_
_entity.id
_entity.type
_entity.pdbx_description
1 polymer ?
#
loop_
_entity_poly.entity_id
_entity_poly.type
_entity_poly.pdbx_seq_one_letter_code
_entity_poly.pdbx_strand_id
1 'polypeptide(L)'
;DKPLKKHLLIQTISRVNRKYPGKDYGFIIDYIGIRDNMREALKVYGGDNSVAPTTDDVEQATSVFREYLEVLKSLFNGYDLTPFLNPNSEPTERYRLLAKAAEYVFVSTQILNTDSSGGKSIQKVSFKTYFLKSVKRMRSAYDICQPSGELGEEESALAQCFMAIAGF
;
A
#
# COMPACT_ATOMS: atom_id res chain seq x y z
N ASP A 1 -14.34 -23.31 7.75
CA ASP A 1 -13.42 -22.98 6.67
C ASP A 1 -12.14 -22.41 7.26
N LYS A 2 -10.98 -22.99 6.90
CA LYS A 2 -9.67 -22.48 7.29
C LYS A 2 -9.05 -21.68 6.14
N PRO A 3 -8.45 -20.51 6.39
CA PRO A 3 -7.81 -19.75 5.33
C PRO A 3 -6.64 -20.53 4.73
N LEU A 4 -6.60 -20.61 3.41
CA LEU A 4 -5.50 -21.23 2.66
C LEU A 4 -4.25 -20.34 2.79
N LYS A 5 -3.14 -20.91 3.28
CA LYS A 5 -1.88 -20.18 3.47
C LYS A 5 -0.72 -20.88 2.76
N LYS A 6 0.20 -20.08 2.23
CA LYS A 6 1.50 -20.54 1.66
C LYS A 6 1.37 -21.77 0.75
N HIS A 7 2.02 -22.87 1.10
CA HIS A 7 2.13 -24.09 0.32
C HIS A 7 0.76 -24.68 -0.08
N LEU A 8 -0.21 -24.68 0.82
CA LEU A 8 -1.57 -25.21 0.55
C LEU A 8 -2.30 -24.35 -0.49
N LEU A 9 -2.09 -23.05 -0.47
CA LEU A 9 -2.64 -22.10 -1.45
C LEU A 9 -2.04 -22.38 -2.84
N ILE A 10 -0.73 -22.53 -2.94
CA ILE A 10 -0.05 -22.85 -4.21
C ILE A 10 -0.52 -24.19 -4.78
N GLN A 11 -0.64 -25.23 -3.94
CA GLN A 11 -1.17 -26.52 -4.40
C GLN A 11 -2.59 -26.41 -4.94
N THR A 12 -3.42 -25.59 -4.32
CA THR A 12 -4.82 -25.38 -4.78
C THR A 12 -4.83 -24.65 -6.12
N ILE A 13 -4.01 -23.59 -6.27
CA ILE A 13 -3.87 -22.85 -7.53
C ILE A 13 -3.38 -23.76 -8.65
N SER A 14 -2.36 -24.57 -8.40
CA SER A 14 -1.80 -25.51 -9.40
C SER A 14 -2.82 -26.54 -9.89
N ARG A 15 -3.75 -26.95 -9.03
CA ARG A 15 -4.82 -27.88 -9.42
C ARG A 15 -5.87 -27.23 -10.33
N VAL A 16 -6.18 -25.95 -10.07
CA VAL A 16 -7.15 -25.19 -10.88
C VAL A 16 -6.55 -24.79 -12.24
N ASN A 17 -5.25 -24.51 -12.26
CA ASN A 17 -4.52 -24.01 -13.44
C ASN A 17 -3.97 -25.14 -14.34
N ARG A 18 -4.46 -26.37 -14.22
CA ARG A 18 -4.06 -27.45 -15.12
C ARG A 18 -4.50 -27.16 -16.56
N LYS A 19 -3.54 -27.27 -17.48
CA LYS A 19 -3.81 -27.20 -18.92
C LYS A 19 -4.70 -28.39 -19.33
N TYR A 20 -5.77 -28.09 -20.06
CA TYR A 20 -6.66 -29.08 -20.66
C TYR A 20 -7.04 -28.62 -22.07
N PRO A 21 -7.26 -29.50 -23.05
CA PRO A 21 -7.68 -29.09 -24.37
C PRO A 21 -8.93 -28.18 -24.30
N GLY A 22 -8.82 -26.97 -24.85
CA GLY A 22 -9.89 -25.97 -24.81
C GLY A 22 -9.94 -25.10 -23.55
N LYS A 23 -8.92 -25.19 -22.67
CA LYS A 23 -8.81 -24.35 -21.47
C LYS A 23 -7.40 -23.75 -21.36
N ASP A 24 -7.28 -22.46 -21.63
CA ASP A 24 -5.99 -21.75 -21.62
C ASP A 24 -5.54 -21.32 -20.21
N TYR A 25 -6.49 -21.09 -19.29
CA TYR A 25 -6.23 -20.65 -17.92
C TYR A 25 -7.34 -21.06 -16.94
N GLY A 26 -7.03 -21.04 -15.66
CA GLY A 26 -7.98 -21.26 -14.57
C GLY A 26 -8.42 -19.96 -13.91
N PHE A 27 -9.71 -19.83 -13.62
CA PHE A 27 -10.26 -18.71 -12.86
C PHE A 27 -10.21 -18.98 -11.36
N ILE A 28 -9.73 -18.01 -10.58
CA ILE A 28 -9.79 -18.01 -9.12
C ILE A 28 -10.52 -16.75 -8.70
N ILE A 29 -11.65 -16.93 -8.01
CA ILE A 29 -12.43 -15.83 -7.46
C ILE A 29 -12.15 -15.79 -5.95
N ASP A 30 -11.63 -14.66 -5.47
CA ASP A 30 -11.28 -14.48 -4.08
C ASP A 30 -12.31 -13.58 -3.38
N TYR A 31 -13.14 -14.19 -2.52
CA TYR A 31 -14.15 -13.48 -1.73
C TYR A 31 -13.63 -13.02 -0.35
N ILE A 32 -12.44 -13.44 0.04
CA ILE A 32 -11.93 -13.27 1.43
C ILE A 32 -10.69 -12.36 1.48
N GLY A 33 -10.20 -11.88 0.34
CA GLY A 33 -9.00 -11.02 0.28
C GLY A 33 -7.69 -11.78 0.53
N ILE A 34 -7.57 -13.05 0.10
CA ILE A 34 -6.32 -13.83 0.17
C ILE A 34 -5.31 -13.44 -0.91
N ARG A 35 -5.61 -12.45 -1.73
CA ARG A 35 -4.79 -11.97 -2.84
C ARG A 35 -3.37 -11.61 -2.42
N ASP A 36 -3.21 -10.94 -1.28
CA ASP A 36 -1.89 -10.58 -0.75
C ASP A 36 -1.10 -11.81 -0.30
N ASN A 37 -1.78 -12.78 0.35
CA ASN A 37 -1.18 -14.06 0.70
C ASN A 37 -0.80 -14.87 -0.54
N MET A 38 -1.58 -14.76 -1.62
CA MET A 38 -1.31 -15.40 -2.90
C MET A 38 -0.08 -14.80 -3.59
N ARG A 39 0.05 -13.47 -3.61
CA ARG A 39 1.25 -12.80 -4.13
C ARG A 39 2.50 -13.15 -3.34
N GLU A 40 2.42 -13.12 -2.02
CA GLU A 40 3.53 -13.53 -1.16
C GLU A 40 3.93 -14.98 -1.40
N ALA A 41 2.95 -15.88 -1.54
CA ALA A 41 3.20 -17.27 -1.85
C ALA A 41 3.84 -17.46 -3.24
N LEU A 42 3.37 -16.73 -4.26
CA LEU A 42 3.94 -16.78 -5.61
C LEU A 42 5.36 -16.23 -5.68
N LYS A 43 5.69 -15.17 -4.91
CA LYS A 43 7.08 -14.68 -4.79
C LYS A 43 8.03 -15.74 -4.23
N VAL A 44 7.57 -16.55 -3.28
CA VAL A 44 8.40 -17.60 -2.64
C VAL A 44 8.57 -18.82 -3.55
N TYR A 45 7.55 -19.19 -4.34
CA TYR A 45 7.54 -20.45 -5.13
C TYR A 45 7.68 -20.25 -6.63
N GLY A 46 7.47 -19.02 -7.14
CA GLY A 46 7.42 -18.72 -8.58
C GLY A 46 8.76 -18.39 -9.22
N GLY A 47 9.85 -18.27 -8.45
CA GLY A 47 11.10 -17.74 -8.99
C GLY A 47 10.88 -16.32 -9.58
N ASP A 48 11.82 -15.85 -10.39
CA ASP A 48 11.80 -14.50 -11.02
C ASP A 48 10.66 -14.28 -12.06
N ASN A 49 9.78 -15.26 -12.24
CA ASN A 49 8.57 -15.13 -13.06
C ASN A 49 7.37 -14.65 -12.22
N SER A 50 7.49 -13.50 -11.60
CA SER A 50 6.34 -12.79 -11.05
C SER A 50 5.35 -12.51 -12.18
N VAL A 51 4.14 -13.03 -12.07
CA VAL A 51 3.04 -12.68 -12.99
C VAL A 51 2.90 -11.16 -12.95
N ALA A 52 3.19 -10.50 -14.05
CA ALA A 52 3.05 -9.05 -14.16
C ALA A 52 1.61 -8.65 -13.74
N PRO A 53 1.42 -7.53 -13.02
CA PRO A 53 0.07 -7.06 -12.69
C PRO A 53 -0.74 -6.86 -13.97
N THR A 54 -1.98 -7.28 -13.98
CA THR A 54 -2.89 -6.99 -15.10
C THR A 54 -3.24 -5.49 -15.11
N THR A 55 -3.74 -4.96 -16.20
CA THR A 55 -4.22 -3.57 -16.30
C THR A 55 -5.23 -3.27 -15.21
N ASP A 56 -6.20 -4.16 -14.98
CA ASP A 56 -7.21 -4.02 -13.92
C ASP A 56 -6.57 -3.98 -12.52
N ASP A 57 -5.49 -4.73 -12.31
CA ASP A 57 -4.73 -4.72 -11.05
C ASP A 57 -4.05 -3.38 -10.82
N VAL A 58 -3.50 -2.78 -11.87
CA VAL A 58 -2.85 -1.47 -11.83
C VAL A 58 -3.86 -0.38 -11.57
N GLU A 59 -5.00 -0.35 -12.27
CA GLU A 59 -6.07 0.63 -12.08
C GLU A 59 -6.61 0.58 -10.64
N GLN A 60 -6.87 -0.61 -10.14
CA GLN A 60 -7.34 -0.80 -8.76
C GLN A 60 -6.29 -0.36 -7.74
N ALA A 61 -5.01 -0.69 -7.97
CA ALA A 61 -3.91 -0.25 -7.11
C ALA A 61 -3.76 1.28 -7.14
N THR A 62 -3.89 1.90 -8.32
CA THR A 62 -3.83 3.36 -8.48
C THR A 62 -4.96 4.04 -7.70
N SER A 63 -6.17 3.50 -7.76
CA SER A 63 -7.30 4.02 -6.97
C SER A 63 -7.03 3.94 -5.46
N VAL A 64 -6.60 2.78 -4.97
CA VAL A 64 -6.25 2.57 -3.55
C VAL A 64 -5.08 3.47 -3.12
N PHE A 65 -4.07 3.62 -3.98
CA PHE A 65 -2.93 4.51 -3.73
C PHE A 65 -3.40 5.95 -3.51
N ARG A 66 -4.23 6.49 -4.42
CA ARG A 66 -4.76 7.86 -4.32
C ARG A 66 -5.63 8.05 -3.09
N GLU A 67 -6.48 7.08 -2.76
CA GLU A 67 -7.29 7.12 -1.55
C GLU A 67 -6.42 7.29 -0.29
N TYR A 68 -5.39 6.45 -0.12
CA TYR A 68 -4.50 6.54 1.04
C TYR A 68 -3.57 7.75 1.00
N LEU A 69 -3.19 8.23 -0.17
CA LEU A 69 -2.44 9.47 -0.32
C LEU A 69 -3.25 10.66 0.21
N GLU A 70 -4.54 10.75 -0.15
CA GLU A 70 -5.43 11.80 0.35
C GLU A 70 -5.68 11.69 1.88
N VAL A 71 -5.82 10.46 2.39
CA VAL A 71 -5.88 10.24 3.85
C VAL A 71 -4.62 10.79 4.53
N LEU A 72 -3.44 10.49 4.01
CA LEU A 72 -2.17 10.96 4.56
C LEU A 72 -2.02 12.48 4.45
N LYS A 73 -2.41 13.09 3.33
CA LYS A 73 -2.46 14.55 3.17
C LYS A 73 -3.37 15.19 4.22
N SER A 74 -4.53 14.60 4.48
CA SER A 74 -5.47 15.11 5.47
C SER A 74 -4.92 15.06 6.90
N LEU A 75 -4.11 14.04 7.23
CA LEU A 75 -3.43 13.95 8.53
C LEU A 75 -2.38 15.05 8.73
N PHE A 76 -1.82 15.55 7.65
CA PHE A 76 -0.85 16.65 7.64
C PHE A 76 -1.47 18.00 7.28
N ASN A 77 -2.80 18.13 7.39
CA ASN A 77 -3.47 19.38 7.12
C ASN A 77 -2.91 20.50 8.03
N GLY A 78 -2.41 21.57 7.40
CA GLY A 78 -1.73 22.68 8.10
C GLY A 78 -0.24 22.44 8.35
N TYR A 79 0.32 21.29 7.97
CA TYR A 79 1.77 21.05 7.99
C TYR A 79 2.36 21.31 6.60
N ASP A 80 3.38 22.16 6.52
CA ASP A 80 4.00 22.51 5.23
C ASP A 80 4.98 21.42 4.78
N LEU A 81 4.60 20.65 3.76
CA LEU A 81 5.45 19.66 3.10
C LEU A 81 6.11 20.19 1.82
N THR A 82 5.82 21.43 1.42
CA THR A 82 6.33 22.04 0.17
C THR A 82 7.85 22.01 0.06
N PRO A 83 8.62 22.29 1.13
CA PRO A 83 10.07 22.23 1.04
C PRO A 83 10.63 20.84 0.74
N PHE A 84 9.91 19.77 1.11
CA PHE A 84 10.31 18.42 0.74
C PHE A 84 10.05 18.13 -0.75
N LEU A 85 8.98 18.69 -1.29
CA LEU A 85 8.58 18.51 -2.69
C LEU A 85 9.44 19.34 -3.65
N ASN A 86 10.12 20.40 -3.15
CA ASN A 86 10.98 21.21 -3.99
C ASN A 86 12.27 20.46 -4.37
N PRO A 87 12.50 20.14 -5.66
CA PRO A 87 13.70 19.43 -6.10
C PRO A 87 15.00 20.17 -5.83
N ASN A 88 14.94 21.51 -5.68
CA ASN A 88 16.09 22.37 -5.43
C ASN A 88 16.42 22.56 -3.94
N SER A 89 15.65 21.97 -3.03
CA SER A 89 15.94 22.06 -1.59
C SER A 89 17.23 21.32 -1.25
N GLU A 90 18.02 21.93 -0.37
CA GLU A 90 19.24 21.32 0.15
C GLU A 90 18.94 20.00 0.90
N PRO A 91 19.79 18.96 0.75
CA PRO A 91 19.58 17.66 1.41
C PRO A 91 19.45 17.77 2.94
N THR A 92 20.19 18.68 3.55
CA THR A 92 20.14 18.95 4.99
C THR A 92 18.81 19.56 5.43
N GLU A 93 18.23 20.41 4.60
CA GLU A 93 16.92 21.00 4.85
C GLU A 93 15.82 19.95 4.75
N ARG A 94 15.85 19.12 3.71
CA ARG A 94 14.92 17.98 3.56
C ARG A 94 14.98 17.04 4.76
N TYR A 95 16.18 16.70 5.23
CA TYR A 95 16.33 15.85 6.40
C TYR A 95 15.73 16.48 7.66
N ARG A 96 15.96 17.77 7.90
CA ARG A 96 15.37 18.49 9.04
C ARG A 96 13.86 18.51 8.99
N LEU A 97 13.29 18.67 7.81
CA LEU A 97 11.84 18.64 7.61
C LEU A 97 11.25 17.25 7.89
N LEU A 98 11.92 16.20 7.39
CA LEU A 98 11.51 14.83 7.67
C LEU A 98 11.57 14.52 9.17
N ALA A 99 12.64 14.94 9.86
CA ALA A 99 12.77 14.74 11.30
C ALA A 99 11.66 15.45 12.08
N LYS A 100 11.33 16.70 11.73
CA LYS A 100 10.20 17.44 12.33
C LYS A 100 8.85 16.79 12.03
N ALA A 101 8.66 16.31 10.79
CA ALA A 101 7.43 15.61 10.42
C ALA A 101 7.30 14.27 11.16
N ALA A 102 8.40 13.55 11.34
CA ALA A 102 8.44 12.34 12.15
C ALA A 102 8.10 12.66 13.62
N GLU A 103 8.70 13.70 14.20
CA GLU A 103 8.38 14.16 15.55
C GLU A 103 6.88 14.48 15.68
N TYR A 104 6.31 15.21 14.72
CA TYR A 104 4.86 15.48 14.65
C TYR A 104 4.01 14.21 14.73
N VAL A 105 4.39 13.16 14.02
CA VAL A 105 3.68 11.88 14.02
C VAL A 105 3.90 11.08 15.29
N PHE A 106 5.15 10.96 15.74
CA PHE A 106 5.53 10.02 16.80
C PHE A 106 5.31 10.56 18.21
N VAL A 107 5.32 11.90 18.39
CA VAL A 107 5.05 12.56 19.66
C VAL A 107 3.56 12.90 19.83
N SER A 108 2.77 12.87 18.75
CA SER A 108 1.34 13.18 18.82
C SER A 108 0.59 12.24 19.76
N THR A 109 -0.11 12.82 20.70
CA THR A 109 -1.04 12.10 21.60
C THR A 109 -2.47 12.06 21.07
N GLN A 110 -2.69 12.52 19.83
CA GLN A 110 -4.02 12.58 19.23
C GLN A 110 -4.61 11.16 19.06
N ILE A 111 -5.89 11.06 19.38
CA ILE A 111 -6.70 9.84 19.15
C ILE A 111 -7.70 10.15 18.04
N LEU A 112 -7.65 9.36 16.99
CA LEU A 112 -8.56 9.47 15.86
C LEU A 112 -9.72 8.50 16.03
N ASN A 113 -10.91 8.95 15.65
CA ASN A 113 -12.07 8.09 15.53
C ASN A 113 -12.12 7.57 14.08
N THR A 114 -12.01 6.27 13.89
CA THR A 114 -12.04 5.65 12.57
C THR A 114 -13.20 4.66 12.50
N ASP A 115 -13.85 4.59 11.34
CA ASP A 115 -14.85 3.55 11.11
C ASP A 115 -14.16 2.18 11.02
N SER A 116 -14.71 1.20 11.70
CA SER A 116 -14.26 -0.18 11.52
C SER A 116 -14.73 -0.69 10.16
N SER A 117 -13.88 -1.48 9.51
CA SER A 117 -14.20 -2.15 8.24
C SER A 117 -15.49 -2.95 8.41
N GLY A 118 -16.63 -2.37 7.98
CA GLY A 118 -17.97 -2.95 8.15
C GLY A 118 -19.01 -2.03 8.78
N GLY A 119 -18.68 -0.77 9.08
CA GLY A 119 -19.66 0.30 9.38
C GLY A 119 -20.43 0.19 10.69
N LYS A 120 -20.00 -0.64 11.66
CA LYS A 120 -20.76 -0.88 12.88
C LYS A 120 -20.16 -0.39 14.20
N SER A 121 -18.92 0.08 14.21
CA SER A 121 -18.32 0.64 15.43
C SER A 121 -17.20 1.65 15.11
N ILE A 122 -17.19 2.74 15.87
CA ILE A 122 -16.11 3.73 15.85
C ILE A 122 -14.96 3.17 16.70
N GLN A 123 -13.79 2.98 16.09
CA GLN A 123 -12.58 2.58 16.79
C GLN A 123 -11.73 3.81 17.10
N LYS A 124 -11.23 3.88 18.32
CA LYS A 124 -10.24 4.88 18.74
C LYS A 124 -8.84 4.36 18.41
N VAL A 125 -8.13 5.04 17.52
CA VAL A 125 -6.79 4.67 17.09
C VAL A 125 -5.85 5.84 17.32
N SER A 126 -4.64 5.59 17.84
CA SER A 126 -3.65 6.66 17.96
C SER A 126 -3.24 7.17 16.59
N PHE A 127 -2.92 8.47 16.51
CA PHE A 127 -2.48 9.14 15.27
C PHE A 127 -1.30 8.38 14.63
N LYS A 128 -0.28 8.04 15.41
CA LYS A 128 0.86 7.23 14.97
C LYS A 128 0.44 5.90 14.33
N THR A 129 -0.43 5.16 15.00
CA THR A 129 -0.87 3.84 14.51
C THR A 129 -1.66 3.97 13.21
N TYR A 130 -2.51 4.98 13.10
CA TYR A 130 -3.29 5.25 11.89
C TYR A 130 -2.40 5.67 10.73
N PHE A 131 -1.46 6.58 10.99
CA PHE A 131 -0.45 7.01 10.01
C PHE A 131 0.34 5.81 9.46
N LEU A 132 0.96 5.00 10.34
CA LEU A 132 1.77 3.86 9.92
C LEU A 132 0.97 2.81 9.13
N LYS A 133 -0.28 2.56 9.51
CA LYS A 133 -1.17 1.66 8.75
C LYS A 133 -1.50 2.23 7.37
N SER A 134 -1.78 3.52 7.29
CA SER A 134 -2.09 4.20 6.03
C SER A 134 -0.89 4.22 5.09
N VAL A 135 0.32 4.52 5.60
CA VAL A 135 1.57 4.46 4.81
C VAL A 135 1.83 3.04 4.31
N LYS A 136 1.65 2.01 5.14
CA LYS A 136 1.83 0.62 4.72
C LYS A 136 0.90 0.24 3.57
N ARG A 137 -0.36 0.63 3.63
CA ARG A 137 -1.34 0.35 2.57
C ARG A 137 -1.06 1.14 1.30
N MET A 138 -0.75 2.44 1.43
CA MET A 138 -0.32 3.27 0.32
C MET A 138 0.91 2.66 -0.38
N ARG A 139 1.93 2.26 0.37
CA ARG A 139 3.15 1.65 -0.17
C ARG A 139 2.86 0.37 -0.94
N SER A 140 2.02 -0.53 -0.40
CA SER A 140 1.66 -1.77 -1.09
C SER A 140 0.96 -1.51 -2.43
N ALA A 141 0.15 -0.47 -2.52
CA ALA A 141 -0.48 -0.04 -3.76
C ALA A 141 0.53 0.65 -4.70
N TYR A 142 1.40 1.51 -4.16
CA TYR A 142 2.48 2.19 -4.90
C TYR A 142 3.40 1.21 -5.61
N ASP A 143 3.84 0.14 -4.93
CA ASP A 143 4.73 -0.88 -5.49
C ASP A 143 4.12 -1.59 -6.71
N ILE A 144 2.80 -1.54 -6.87
CA ILE A 144 2.08 -2.14 -8.01
C ILE A 144 1.90 -1.14 -9.15
N CYS A 145 1.49 0.10 -8.84
CA CYS A 145 1.15 1.08 -9.87
C CYS A 145 2.35 1.94 -10.31
N GLN A 146 3.39 2.09 -9.51
CA GLN A 146 4.55 2.90 -9.88
C GLN A 146 5.22 2.48 -11.20
N PRO A 147 5.40 1.17 -11.51
CA PRO A 147 6.02 0.76 -12.77
C PRO A 147 5.18 1.05 -14.02
N SER A 148 3.88 1.33 -13.89
CA SER A 148 3.02 1.67 -15.04
C SER A 148 3.28 3.08 -15.60
N GLY A 149 3.89 3.96 -14.81
CA GLY A 149 4.12 5.36 -15.19
C GLY A 149 2.87 6.25 -15.13
N GLU A 150 1.76 5.75 -14.57
CA GLU A 150 0.50 6.51 -14.46
C GLU A 150 0.48 7.52 -13.32
N LEU A 151 1.44 7.43 -12.39
CA LEU A 151 1.52 8.34 -11.25
C LEU A 151 2.20 9.65 -11.63
N GLY A 152 1.62 10.76 -11.17
CA GLY A 152 2.23 12.08 -11.29
C GLY A 152 3.51 12.21 -10.46
N GLU A 153 4.41 13.12 -10.89
CA GLU A 153 5.65 13.38 -10.14
C GLU A 153 5.38 13.84 -8.70
N GLU A 154 4.38 14.70 -8.50
CA GLU A 154 3.97 15.17 -7.18
C GLU A 154 3.41 14.03 -6.31
N GLU A 155 2.55 13.17 -6.88
CA GLU A 155 2.00 11.99 -6.19
C GLU A 155 3.13 11.06 -5.71
N SER A 156 4.12 10.82 -6.58
CA SER A 156 5.28 9.98 -6.28
C SER A 156 6.18 10.61 -5.21
N ALA A 157 6.43 11.92 -5.28
CA ALA A 157 7.22 12.64 -4.31
C ALA A 157 6.57 12.65 -2.91
N LEU A 158 5.26 12.87 -2.84
CA LEU A 158 4.49 12.80 -1.58
C LEU A 158 4.52 11.38 -0.99
N ALA A 159 4.35 10.35 -1.82
CA ALA A 159 4.44 8.97 -1.36
C ALA A 159 5.81 8.67 -0.75
N GLN A 160 6.89 9.08 -1.41
CA GLN A 160 8.25 8.94 -0.90
C GLN A 160 8.45 9.70 0.40
N CYS A 161 7.90 10.92 0.51
CA CYS A 161 7.93 11.71 1.74
C CYS A 161 7.28 10.96 2.91
N PHE A 162 6.06 10.48 2.75
CA PHE A 162 5.37 9.75 3.81
C PHE A 162 6.05 8.42 4.17
N MET A 163 6.59 7.71 3.19
CA MET A 163 7.40 6.50 3.44
C MET A 163 8.68 6.82 4.20
N ALA A 164 9.36 7.93 3.89
CA ALA A 164 10.54 8.37 4.63
C ALA A 164 10.20 8.76 6.08
N ILE A 165 9.10 9.49 6.31
CA ILE A 165 8.62 9.82 7.67
C ILE A 165 8.33 8.55 8.48
N ALA A 166 7.76 7.53 7.86
CA ALA A 166 7.44 6.27 8.54
C ALA A 166 8.68 5.41 8.85
N GLY A 167 9.82 5.71 8.23
CA GLY A 167 11.09 5.02 8.42
C GLY A 167 11.94 5.57 9.58
N PHE A 168 11.54 6.70 10.19
CA PHE A 168 12.16 7.23 11.40
C PHE A 168 11.67 6.47 12.63
#